data_0866e9ea2571cd9e09b7f62ac3d5bd80
#
_entry.id   0866e9ea2571cd9e09b7f62ac3d5bd80
#
_cell.length_a   1.000
_cell.length_b   1.000
_cell.length_c   1.000
_cell.angle_alpha   90.00
_cell.angle_beta   90.00
_cell.angle_gamma   90.00
#
_symmetry.space_group_name_H-M   'P 1'
#
loop_
_entity.id
_entity.type
_entity.pdbx_description
1 polymer ?
#
loop_
_entity_poly.entity_id
_entity_poly.type
_entity_poly.pdbx_seq_one_letter_code
_entity_poly.pdbx_strand_id
1 'polypeptide(L)'
;MSLQAAGTETQPHDLAARTVAVIAEHGSIEGPLLPILHAIQQEFGFVPRASLPIIAGALNISNAEAHGVATFYHDYRSAPAGRHVLKLCQAEACQSMGSDKVAAMVKQALGIGFHETAKDGSVTLEPVYCLGLCACAPSAMLDGEVIGRVDAEAIEEIVAEVRR
;
A
#
# COMPACT_ATOMS: atom_id res chain seq x y z
N MET A 1 -23.25 -15.07 2.27
CA MET A 1 -23.54 -13.86 3.08
C MET A 1 -22.57 -12.80 2.59
N SER A 2 -23.09 -11.82 1.82
CA SER A 2 -22.30 -10.81 1.11
C SER A 2 -21.86 -9.72 2.09
N LEU A 3 -20.56 -9.59 2.31
CA LEU A 3 -19.98 -8.41 2.96
C LEU A 3 -19.81 -7.34 1.88
N GLN A 4 -20.76 -6.41 1.85
CA GLN A 4 -20.65 -5.17 1.09
C GLN A 4 -19.56 -4.32 1.76
N ALA A 5 -18.41 -4.16 1.09
CA ALA A 5 -17.46 -3.12 1.39
C ALA A 5 -18.09 -1.78 0.96
N ALA A 6 -18.83 -1.15 1.87
CA ALA A 6 -19.26 0.22 1.71
C ALA A 6 -18.03 1.11 1.84
N GLY A 7 -17.64 1.79 0.77
CA GLY A 7 -16.74 2.94 0.83
C GLY A 7 -17.37 4.04 1.67
N THR A 8 -17.16 3.99 2.98
CA THR A 8 -17.62 5.01 3.92
C THR A 8 -16.69 6.20 3.74
N GLU A 9 -17.18 7.28 3.14
CA GLU A 9 -16.57 8.61 3.29
C GLU A 9 -16.53 8.91 4.79
N THR A 10 -15.37 8.71 5.41
CA THR A 10 -15.17 8.95 6.83
C THR A 10 -15.41 10.44 7.08
N GLN A 11 -16.44 10.78 7.84
CA GLN A 11 -16.76 12.17 8.21
C GLN A 11 -15.53 12.79 8.89
N PRO A 12 -15.18 14.05 8.63
CA PRO A 12 -13.99 14.69 9.21
C PRO A 12 -13.93 14.63 10.75
N HIS A 13 -15.07 14.59 11.40
CA HIS A 13 -15.19 14.49 12.86
C HIS A 13 -14.82 13.08 13.38
N ASP A 14 -15.12 12.04 12.62
CA ASP A 14 -14.77 10.67 12.96
C ASP A 14 -13.28 10.42 12.76
N LEU A 15 -12.69 10.93 11.70
CA LEU A 15 -11.25 10.82 11.44
C LEU A 15 -10.40 11.40 12.58
N ALA A 16 -10.75 12.58 13.11
CA ALA A 16 -10.01 13.19 14.20
C ALA A 16 -10.10 12.35 15.48
N ALA A 17 -11.30 11.90 15.85
CA ALA A 17 -11.53 11.06 17.02
C ALA A 17 -10.77 9.72 16.92
N ARG A 18 -10.82 9.06 15.76
CA ARG A 18 -10.12 7.79 15.49
C ARG A 18 -8.61 7.98 15.53
N THR A 19 -8.10 9.07 14.93
CA THR A 19 -6.67 9.40 15.00
C THR A 19 -6.20 9.56 16.46
N VAL A 20 -6.97 10.27 17.29
CA VAL A 20 -6.65 10.43 18.72
C VAL A 20 -6.68 9.10 19.47
N ALA A 21 -7.63 8.22 19.17
CA ALA A 21 -7.69 6.88 19.76
C ALA A 21 -6.44 6.05 19.43
N VAL A 22 -6.02 6.01 18.16
CA VAL A 22 -4.79 5.33 17.72
C VAL A 22 -3.54 5.90 18.44
N ILE A 23 -3.47 7.23 18.57
CA ILE A 23 -2.37 7.87 19.30
C ILE A 23 -2.35 7.44 20.78
N ALA A 24 -3.51 7.35 21.42
CA ALA A 24 -3.60 6.93 22.82
C ALA A 24 -3.09 5.49 23.03
N GLU A 25 -3.33 4.61 22.07
CA GLU A 25 -2.87 3.22 22.13
C GLU A 25 -1.37 3.06 21.91
N HIS A 26 -0.76 3.88 21.06
CA HIS A 26 0.62 3.71 20.60
C HIS A 26 1.58 4.79 21.10
N GLY A 27 1.09 5.88 21.67
CA GLY A 27 1.89 7.06 22.03
C GLY A 27 2.90 6.85 23.17
N SER A 28 2.76 5.79 23.95
CA SER A 28 3.69 5.43 25.04
C SER A 28 4.92 4.63 24.59
N ILE A 29 4.97 4.21 23.34
CA ILE A 29 6.09 3.43 22.79
C ILE A 29 7.26 4.39 22.49
N GLU A 30 8.50 3.95 22.67
CA GLU A 30 9.67 4.72 22.26
C GLU A 30 9.68 4.86 20.72
N GLY A 31 9.79 6.11 20.20
CA GLY A 31 9.71 6.40 18.77
C GLY A 31 8.34 6.12 18.14
N PRO A 32 7.24 6.64 18.69
CA PRO A 32 5.88 6.17 18.39
C PRO A 32 5.36 6.57 17.00
N LEU A 33 6.04 7.46 16.27
CA LEU A 33 5.53 8.00 15.01
C LEU A 33 5.26 6.93 13.95
N LEU A 34 6.20 6.00 13.71
CA LEU A 34 6.02 4.93 12.73
C LEU A 34 4.93 3.93 13.13
N PRO A 35 4.88 3.43 14.38
CA PRO A 35 3.77 2.63 14.87
C PRO A 35 2.40 3.31 14.70
N ILE A 36 2.30 4.60 15.02
CA ILE A 36 1.06 5.37 14.85
C ILE A 36 0.67 5.46 13.37
N LEU A 37 1.60 5.82 12.46
CA LEU A 37 1.33 5.91 11.03
C LEU A 37 0.90 4.56 10.47
N HIS A 38 1.50 3.46 10.92
CA HIS A 38 1.12 2.11 10.54
C HIS A 38 -0.31 1.78 10.98
N ALA A 39 -0.65 2.04 12.25
CA ALA A 39 -1.99 1.81 12.79
C ALA A 39 -3.05 2.68 12.09
N ILE A 40 -2.73 3.94 11.80
CA ILE A 40 -3.59 4.84 10.99
C ILE A 40 -3.83 4.25 9.60
N GLN A 41 -2.78 3.74 8.93
CA GLN A 41 -2.96 3.11 7.62
C GLN A 41 -3.77 1.81 7.69
N GLN A 42 -3.62 1.01 8.73
CA GLN A 42 -4.47 -0.17 8.95
C GLN A 42 -5.94 0.21 9.17
N GLU A 43 -6.19 1.28 9.90
CA GLU A 43 -7.53 1.77 10.22
C GLU A 43 -8.27 2.32 9.00
N PHE A 44 -7.59 3.17 8.20
CA PHE A 44 -8.21 3.92 7.11
C PHE A 44 -7.85 3.38 5.71
N GLY A 45 -6.93 2.41 5.61
CA GLY A 45 -6.38 1.93 4.33
C GLY A 45 -5.31 2.84 3.72
N PHE A 46 -5.10 4.04 4.28
CA PHE A 46 -4.10 5.03 3.89
C PHE A 46 -3.82 5.98 5.07
N VAL A 47 -2.84 6.87 4.94
CA VAL A 47 -2.57 7.93 5.92
C VAL A 47 -3.25 9.22 5.48
N PRO A 48 -4.41 9.59 6.06
CA PRO A 48 -5.10 10.82 5.70
C PRO A 48 -4.24 12.04 6.05
N ARG A 49 -4.10 12.97 5.13
CA ARG A 49 -3.30 14.19 5.35
C ARG A 49 -3.79 14.99 6.59
N ALA A 50 -5.08 14.94 6.88
CA ALA A 50 -5.66 15.61 8.02
C ALA A 50 -5.29 14.99 9.39
N SER A 51 -4.81 13.73 9.42
CA SER A 51 -4.32 13.09 10.65
C SER A 51 -2.92 13.59 11.06
N LEU A 52 -2.10 14.04 10.11
CA LEU A 52 -0.71 14.43 10.37
C LEU A 52 -0.57 15.58 11.38
N PRO A 53 -1.33 16.69 11.30
CA PRO A 53 -1.26 17.74 12.31
C PRO A 53 -1.67 17.27 13.72
N ILE A 54 -2.60 16.33 13.82
CA ILE A 54 -3.05 15.76 15.10
C ILE A 54 -1.93 14.93 15.71
N ILE A 55 -1.30 14.07 14.90
CA ILE A 55 -0.14 13.26 15.32
C ILE A 55 1.03 14.15 15.73
N ALA A 56 1.35 15.16 14.91
CA ALA A 56 2.45 16.09 15.18
C ALA A 56 2.25 16.84 16.51
N GLY A 57 1.03 17.35 16.75
CA GLY A 57 0.71 18.00 18.02
C GLY A 57 0.81 17.08 19.24
N ALA A 58 0.34 15.85 19.12
CA ALA A 58 0.39 14.87 20.21
C ALA A 58 1.82 14.42 20.55
N LEU A 59 2.69 14.34 19.56
CA LEU A 59 4.10 13.91 19.71
C LEU A 59 5.06 15.08 19.95
N ASN A 60 4.56 16.32 19.97
CA ASN A 60 5.37 17.53 20.08
C ASN A 60 6.49 17.62 19.03
N ILE A 61 6.17 17.28 17.77
CA ILE A 61 7.01 17.45 16.59
C ILE A 61 6.35 18.42 15.61
N SER A 62 7.11 18.92 14.63
CA SER A 62 6.55 19.79 13.61
C SER A 62 5.70 19.01 12.60
N ASN A 63 4.74 19.70 11.95
CA ASN A 63 3.98 19.13 10.83
C ASN A 63 4.90 18.70 9.67
N ALA A 64 6.02 19.41 9.47
CA ALA A 64 6.99 19.08 8.44
C ALA A 64 7.70 17.75 8.71
N GLU A 65 8.05 17.47 9.97
CA GLU A 65 8.65 16.20 10.39
C GLU A 65 7.65 15.04 10.20
N ALA A 66 6.42 15.18 10.69
CA ALA A 66 5.39 14.16 10.53
C ALA A 66 5.11 13.88 9.04
N HIS A 67 4.97 14.92 8.22
CA HIS A 67 4.77 14.81 6.77
C HIS A 67 6.00 14.19 6.08
N GLY A 68 7.20 14.61 6.46
CA GLY A 68 8.46 14.08 5.93
C GLY A 68 8.58 12.58 6.14
N VAL A 69 8.26 12.09 7.34
CA VAL A 69 8.26 10.64 7.63
C VAL A 69 7.20 9.92 6.83
N ALA A 70 5.95 10.42 6.81
CA ALA A 70 4.85 9.79 6.07
C ALA A 70 5.10 9.70 4.55
N THR A 71 5.89 10.63 3.98
CA THR A 71 6.22 10.63 2.55
C THR A 71 7.54 9.93 2.21
N PHE A 72 8.42 9.77 3.19
CA PHE A 72 9.69 9.06 3.00
C PHE A 72 9.50 7.56 2.83
N TYR A 73 8.60 6.97 3.60
CA TYR A 73 8.29 5.53 3.50
C TYR A 73 7.20 5.30 2.47
N HIS A 74 7.56 4.72 1.32
CA HIS A 74 6.66 4.48 0.19
C HIS A 74 5.50 3.51 0.49
N ASP A 75 5.59 2.74 1.57
CA ASP A 75 4.50 1.88 2.03
C ASP A 75 3.32 2.66 2.62
N TYR A 76 3.53 3.93 3.04
CA TYR A 76 2.43 4.79 3.47
C TYR A 76 1.75 5.41 2.26
N ARG A 77 0.46 5.12 2.12
CA ARG A 77 -0.38 5.63 1.04
C ARG A 77 -1.00 6.97 1.43
N SER A 78 -1.07 7.89 0.48
CA SER A 78 -1.76 9.18 0.65
C SER A 78 -3.23 9.15 0.22
N ALA A 79 -3.66 8.04 -0.39
CA ALA A 79 -5.03 7.79 -0.87
C ALA A 79 -5.37 6.31 -0.71
N PRO A 80 -6.65 5.94 -0.66
CA PRO A 80 -7.08 4.55 -0.60
C PRO A 80 -6.52 3.74 -1.78
N ALA A 81 -6.08 2.51 -1.50
CA ALA A 81 -5.76 1.55 -2.56
C ALA A 81 -7.03 0.99 -3.20
N GLY A 82 -6.87 0.31 -4.34
CA GLY A 82 -7.92 -0.53 -4.91
C GLY A 82 -8.28 -1.70 -3.98
N ARG A 83 -9.28 -2.48 -4.40
CA ARG A 83 -9.69 -3.71 -3.68
C ARG A 83 -8.54 -4.70 -3.52
N HIS A 84 -7.68 -4.74 -4.54
CA HIS A 84 -6.46 -5.55 -4.57
C HIS A 84 -5.22 -4.65 -4.64
N VAL A 85 -4.11 -5.11 -4.06
CA VAL A 85 -2.80 -4.46 -4.16
C VAL A 85 -1.82 -5.47 -4.76
N LEU A 86 -1.42 -5.20 -6.00
CA LEU A 86 -0.42 -6.00 -6.70
C LEU A 86 0.94 -5.31 -6.61
N LYS A 87 1.90 -5.96 -5.98
CA LYS A 87 3.29 -5.49 -5.92
C LYS A 87 4.17 -6.35 -6.83
N LEU A 88 4.97 -5.70 -7.69
CA LEU A 88 5.94 -6.38 -8.56
C LEU A 88 7.36 -6.07 -8.10
N CYS A 89 8.15 -7.12 -7.91
CA CYS A 89 9.54 -6.95 -7.49
C CYS A 89 10.40 -6.38 -8.64
N GLN A 90 11.03 -5.24 -8.36
CA GLN A 90 11.91 -4.49 -9.27
C GLN A 90 13.36 -4.47 -8.76
N ALA A 91 13.74 -5.42 -7.89
CA ALA A 91 15.11 -5.55 -7.41
C ALA A 91 16.00 -6.29 -8.40
N GLU A 92 17.31 -6.12 -8.27
CA GLU A 92 18.37 -6.62 -9.17
C GLU A 92 18.17 -8.09 -9.64
N ALA A 93 17.93 -9.01 -8.69
CA ALA A 93 17.74 -10.43 -9.05
C ALA A 93 16.50 -10.65 -9.92
N CYS A 94 15.40 -9.93 -9.64
CA CYS A 94 14.19 -10.01 -10.45
C CYS A 94 14.38 -9.33 -11.81
N GLN A 95 15.10 -8.21 -11.88
CA GLN A 95 15.42 -7.54 -13.14
C GLN A 95 16.27 -8.45 -14.05
N SER A 96 17.29 -9.09 -13.50
CA SER A 96 18.14 -10.03 -14.26
C SER A 96 17.35 -11.22 -14.82
N MET A 97 16.24 -11.59 -14.18
CA MET A 97 15.32 -12.66 -14.60
C MET A 97 14.12 -12.15 -15.40
N GLY A 98 14.10 -10.87 -15.79
CA GLY A 98 13.13 -10.30 -16.71
C GLY A 98 11.92 -9.65 -16.07
N SER A 99 12.00 -9.16 -14.81
CA SER A 99 10.88 -8.47 -14.16
C SER A 99 10.39 -7.23 -14.91
N ASP A 100 11.25 -6.59 -15.71
CA ASP A 100 10.85 -5.45 -16.56
C ASP A 100 9.82 -5.89 -17.62
N LYS A 101 9.99 -7.09 -18.20
CA LYS A 101 9.01 -7.66 -19.15
C LYS A 101 7.72 -8.00 -18.43
N VAL A 102 7.79 -8.61 -17.25
CA VAL A 102 6.62 -8.89 -16.39
C VAL A 102 5.88 -7.59 -16.09
N ALA A 103 6.58 -6.55 -15.66
CA ALA A 103 5.99 -5.25 -15.37
C ALA A 103 5.31 -4.63 -16.61
N ALA A 104 5.94 -4.72 -17.79
CA ALA A 104 5.35 -4.22 -19.03
C ALA A 104 4.05 -4.97 -19.38
N MET A 105 4.02 -6.30 -19.26
CA MET A 105 2.84 -7.12 -19.52
C MET A 105 1.70 -6.80 -18.56
N VAL A 106 1.99 -6.71 -17.25
CA VAL A 106 1.00 -6.37 -16.22
C VAL A 106 0.43 -4.95 -16.45
N LYS A 107 1.28 -3.95 -16.70
CA LYS A 107 0.84 -2.58 -17.01
C LYS A 107 -0.06 -2.54 -18.24
N GLN A 108 0.29 -3.28 -19.29
CA GLN A 108 -0.54 -3.38 -20.49
C GLN A 108 -1.88 -4.06 -20.20
N ALA A 109 -1.87 -5.16 -19.45
CA ALA A 109 -3.07 -5.93 -19.13
C ALA A 109 -4.04 -5.17 -18.22
N LEU A 110 -3.53 -4.42 -17.24
CA LEU A 110 -4.34 -3.64 -16.29
C LEU A 110 -4.66 -2.22 -16.79
N GLY A 111 -3.91 -1.71 -17.76
CA GLY A 111 -4.06 -0.34 -18.29
C GLY A 111 -3.63 0.75 -17.30
N ILE A 112 -2.76 0.44 -16.35
CA ILE A 112 -2.24 1.34 -15.31
C ILE A 112 -0.73 1.24 -15.19
N GLY A 113 -0.10 2.32 -14.67
CA GLY A 113 1.31 2.36 -14.32
C GLY A 113 1.56 2.00 -12.86
N PHE A 114 2.83 2.03 -12.44
CA PHE A 114 3.17 1.95 -11.03
C PHE A 114 2.62 3.15 -10.26
N HIS A 115 2.21 2.93 -9.01
CA HIS A 115 1.57 3.88 -8.11
C HIS A 115 0.19 4.36 -8.60
N GLU A 116 -0.43 3.63 -9.52
CA GLU A 116 -1.76 3.93 -10.03
C GLU A 116 -2.78 2.87 -9.61
N THR A 117 -4.00 3.34 -9.40
CA THR A 117 -5.17 2.49 -9.15
C THR A 117 -6.04 2.46 -10.41
N ALA A 118 -6.53 1.29 -10.76
CA ALA A 118 -7.46 1.13 -11.87
C ALA A 118 -8.71 1.98 -11.66
N LYS A 119 -9.27 2.51 -12.75
CA LYS A 119 -10.41 3.45 -12.69
C LYS A 119 -11.67 2.87 -12.03
N ASP A 120 -11.81 1.55 -12.10
CA ASP A 120 -12.89 0.80 -11.45
C ASP A 120 -12.59 0.46 -9.97
N GLY A 121 -11.45 0.91 -9.43
CA GLY A 121 -11.01 0.64 -8.08
C GLY A 121 -10.63 -0.83 -7.84
N SER A 122 -10.45 -1.63 -8.87
CA SER A 122 -10.17 -3.07 -8.72
C SER A 122 -8.79 -3.33 -8.13
N VAL A 123 -7.74 -2.69 -8.65
CA VAL A 123 -6.36 -2.97 -8.27
C VAL A 123 -5.50 -1.71 -8.25
N THR A 124 -4.56 -1.67 -7.30
CA THR A 124 -3.44 -0.72 -7.26
C THR A 124 -2.16 -1.47 -7.59
N LEU A 125 -1.36 -0.94 -8.53
CA LEU A 125 -0.08 -1.52 -8.92
C LEU A 125 1.07 -0.77 -8.27
N GLU A 126 1.92 -1.47 -7.51
CA GLU A 126 3.07 -0.90 -6.80
C GLU A 126 4.37 -1.63 -7.15
N PRO A 127 5.50 -0.93 -7.23
CA PRO A 127 6.80 -1.59 -7.25
C PRO A 127 7.21 -1.97 -5.84
N VAL A 128 8.00 -3.04 -5.70
CA VAL A 128 8.67 -3.40 -4.45
C VAL A 128 10.12 -3.81 -4.76
N TYR A 129 11.01 -3.55 -3.82
CA TYR A 129 12.44 -3.78 -4.03
C TYR A 129 12.98 -4.89 -3.14
N CYS A 130 12.50 -6.09 -3.40
CA CYS A 130 12.78 -7.41 -2.86
C CYS A 130 11.68 -7.97 -1.93
N LEU A 131 11.13 -9.10 -2.35
CA LEU A 131 10.15 -9.90 -1.59
C LEU A 131 10.80 -11.10 -0.86
N GLY A 132 12.14 -11.21 -0.92
CA GLY A 132 12.84 -12.35 -0.34
C GLY A 132 12.86 -13.63 -1.21
N LEU A 133 12.21 -13.61 -2.39
CA LEU A 133 12.08 -14.74 -3.30
C LEU A 133 13.10 -14.72 -4.46
N CYS A 134 14.33 -14.24 -4.24
CA CYS A 134 15.33 -14.08 -5.30
C CYS A 134 15.63 -15.38 -6.05
N ALA A 135 15.60 -16.53 -5.38
CA ALA A 135 15.79 -17.85 -6.01
C ALA A 135 14.62 -18.29 -6.91
N CYS A 136 13.46 -17.62 -6.79
CA CYS A 136 12.25 -17.85 -7.56
C CYS A 136 11.84 -16.61 -8.36
N ALA A 137 12.82 -15.82 -8.80
CA ALA A 137 12.59 -14.62 -9.60
C ALA A 137 12.07 -14.96 -11.02
N PRO A 138 11.26 -14.06 -11.64
CA PRO A 138 10.67 -12.85 -11.09
C PRO A 138 9.59 -13.13 -10.05
N SER A 139 9.36 -12.18 -9.11
CA SER A 139 8.38 -12.37 -8.05
C SER A 139 7.39 -11.21 -7.94
N ALA A 140 6.19 -11.51 -7.48
CA ALA A 140 5.11 -10.59 -7.20
C ALA A 140 4.51 -10.87 -5.81
N MET A 141 3.66 -9.96 -5.35
CA MET A 141 2.82 -10.15 -4.17
C MET A 141 1.43 -9.60 -4.49
N LEU A 142 0.40 -10.42 -4.29
CA LEU A 142 -0.99 -10.01 -4.40
C LEU A 142 -1.61 -10.08 -2.99
N ASP A 143 -2.09 -8.97 -2.48
CA ASP A 143 -2.77 -8.84 -1.17
C ASP A 143 -2.00 -9.48 0.01
N GLY A 144 -0.67 -9.45 -0.06
CA GLY A 144 0.20 -10.05 0.96
C GLY A 144 0.67 -11.46 0.65
N GLU A 145 0.08 -12.17 -0.31
CA GLU A 145 0.52 -13.48 -0.77
C GLU A 145 1.63 -13.35 -1.82
N VAL A 146 2.77 -13.99 -1.56
CA VAL A 146 3.95 -13.92 -2.44
C VAL A 146 3.90 -15.00 -3.52
N ILE A 147 4.22 -14.59 -4.76
CA ILE A 147 4.20 -15.40 -5.97
C ILE A 147 5.60 -15.37 -6.58
N GLY A 148 6.22 -16.52 -6.76
CA GLY A 148 7.50 -16.65 -7.45
C GLY A 148 7.36 -17.20 -8.87
N ARG A 149 8.40 -17.04 -9.70
CA ARG A 149 8.46 -17.50 -11.09
C ARG A 149 7.30 -16.94 -11.92
N VAL A 150 7.04 -15.65 -11.75
CA VAL A 150 5.95 -14.96 -12.45
C VAL A 150 6.26 -14.92 -13.95
N ASP A 151 5.51 -15.70 -14.70
CA ASP A 151 5.53 -15.79 -16.16
C ASP A 151 4.22 -15.29 -16.76
N ALA A 152 4.01 -15.51 -18.05
CA ALA A 152 2.81 -15.04 -18.75
C ALA A 152 1.53 -15.70 -18.21
N GLU A 153 1.58 -16.99 -17.85
CA GLU A 153 0.43 -17.73 -17.31
C GLU A 153 0.05 -17.20 -15.92
N ALA A 154 1.03 -17.00 -15.04
CA ALA A 154 0.82 -16.41 -13.73
C ALA A 154 0.25 -14.97 -13.82
N ILE A 155 0.67 -14.19 -14.82
CA ILE A 155 0.10 -12.85 -15.06
C ILE A 155 -1.38 -12.94 -15.45
N GLU A 156 -1.75 -13.86 -16.32
CA GLU A 156 -3.15 -14.06 -16.72
C GLU A 156 -4.01 -14.45 -15.50
N GLU A 157 -3.55 -15.33 -14.63
CA GLU A 157 -4.21 -15.72 -13.40
C GLU A 157 -4.39 -14.53 -12.45
N ILE A 158 -3.32 -13.77 -12.19
CA ILE A 158 -3.36 -12.56 -11.35
C ILE A 158 -4.36 -11.53 -11.92
N VAL A 159 -4.33 -11.27 -13.22
CA VAL A 159 -5.23 -10.32 -13.87
C VAL A 159 -6.68 -10.80 -13.80
N ALA A 160 -6.93 -12.10 -13.94
CA ALA A 160 -8.27 -12.68 -13.80
C ALA A 160 -8.77 -12.55 -12.35
N GLU A 161 -7.91 -12.73 -11.35
CA GLU A 161 -8.23 -12.60 -9.93
C GLU A 161 -8.65 -11.17 -9.58
N VAL A 162 -7.82 -10.17 -9.92
CA VAL A 162 -8.08 -8.77 -9.57
C VAL A 162 -9.27 -8.13 -10.30
N ARG A 163 -9.78 -8.79 -11.33
CA ARG A 163 -10.98 -8.35 -12.09
C ARG A 163 -12.28 -8.95 -11.59
N ARG A 164 -12.24 -9.87 -10.64
CA ARG A 164 -13.45 -10.44 -10.01
C ARG A 164 -14.02 -9.50 -8.96
#